data_1e528f72e978cd811e7a99ff32f15e51
#
_entry.id   1e528f72e978cd811e7a99ff32f15e51
#
_cell.length_a   1.000
_cell.length_b   1.000
_cell.length_c   1.000
_cell.angle_alpha   90.00
_cell.angle_beta   90.00
_cell.angle_gamma   90.00
#
_symmetry.space_group_name_H-M   'P 1'
#
loop_
_entity.id
_entity.type
_entity.pdbx_description
1 polymer ?
#
loop_
_entity_poly.entity_id
_entity_poly.type
_entity_poly.pdbx_seq_one_letter_code
_entity_poly.pdbx_strand_id
1 'polypeptide(L)'
;MRPLIIAHRGASSDAPENTAAAFRAAIEQGADMVELDVRWSAEGIPVVMHDPDVERTTDGKGRVAALRLEEFRRLDAGSWFSSGFRGEPVLTLPEALAILGPRIRMNIELCADVQPPERFAARLMRLVEDARLPEAPLFSSFDFSLLAALRAEHAEARIAPLFRAATPPVLRRVLTLGAEAAHPRRHLVTPGLLRRLHGAGLRVHAWTVNDSPEARRLLRLGVDGIFTDHPLRMVRLRALEAARPAERARAEALSRAPSAARRPAAGPRGRGGRGRRRVT
;
A
#
# COMPACT_ATOMS: atom_id res chain seq x y z
N MET A 1 5.22 9.63 11.13
CA MET A 1 5.63 9.14 9.79
C MET A 1 4.40 9.13 8.88
N ARG A 2 4.52 9.40 7.56
CA ARG A 2 3.39 9.37 6.63
C ARG A 2 3.01 7.90 6.34
N PRO A 3 1.74 7.47 6.50
CA PRO A 3 1.32 6.11 6.19
C PRO A 3 1.54 5.76 4.73
N LEU A 4 2.02 4.54 4.45
CA LEU A 4 2.27 4.06 3.09
C LEU A 4 0.97 3.71 2.37
N ILE A 5 0.88 4.04 1.09
CA ILE A 5 -0.12 3.48 0.17
C ILE A 5 0.60 2.39 -0.64
N ILE A 6 0.22 1.15 -0.38
CA ILE A 6 0.81 -0.05 -0.97
C ILE A 6 -0.17 -0.56 -2.04
N ALA A 7 0.25 -0.49 -3.29
CA ALA A 7 -0.56 -0.93 -4.42
C ALA A 7 -0.57 -2.48 -4.48
N HIS A 8 -1.70 -3.09 -4.12
CA HIS A 8 -1.92 -4.52 -4.03
C HIS A 8 -1.96 -5.15 -5.42
N ARG A 9 -0.94 -5.93 -5.77
CA ARG A 9 -0.71 -6.48 -7.13
C ARG A 9 -0.60 -5.39 -8.21
N GLY A 10 -0.10 -4.21 -7.83
CA GLY A 10 -0.14 -3.00 -8.65
C GLY A 10 -1.43 -2.19 -8.49
N ALA A 11 -1.78 -1.37 -9.48
CA ALA A 11 -3.06 -0.66 -9.53
C ALA A 11 -4.14 -1.60 -10.09
N SER A 12 -4.45 -2.68 -9.34
CA SER A 12 -5.25 -3.82 -9.80
C SER A 12 -6.72 -3.51 -10.06
N SER A 13 -7.22 -2.32 -9.66
CA SER A 13 -8.53 -1.82 -10.08
C SER A 13 -8.55 -1.22 -11.49
N ASP A 14 -7.40 -0.84 -12.03
CA ASP A 14 -7.29 -0.07 -13.28
C ASP A 14 -6.54 -0.84 -14.38
N ALA A 15 -5.80 -1.89 -14.00
CA ALA A 15 -5.05 -2.75 -14.90
C ALA A 15 -5.00 -4.20 -14.35
N PRO A 16 -4.76 -5.22 -15.19
CA PRO A 16 -4.72 -6.61 -14.74
C PRO A 16 -3.66 -6.82 -13.66
N GLU A 17 -4.06 -7.43 -12.54
CA GLU A 17 -3.20 -7.67 -11.38
C GLU A 17 -1.91 -8.39 -11.73
N ASN A 18 -0.82 -8.07 -11.02
CA ASN A 18 0.48 -8.73 -11.17
C ASN A 18 1.11 -8.63 -12.57
N THR A 19 0.75 -7.61 -13.35
CA THR A 19 1.32 -7.33 -14.68
C THR A 19 2.15 -6.05 -14.72
N ALA A 20 2.93 -5.89 -15.78
CA ALA A 20 3.69 -4.67 -16.03
C ALA A 20 2.78 -3.42 -16.14
N ALA A 21 1.60 -3.58 -16.73
CA ALA A 21 0.62 -2.51 -16.83
C ALA A 21 0.15 -2.02 -15.44
N ALA A 22 -0.23 -2.94 -14.54
CA ALA A 22 -0.66 -2.60 -13.18
C ALA A 22 0.48 -1.95 -12.36
N PHE A 23 1.70 -2.40 -12.54
CA PHE A 23 2.87 -1.86 -11.84
C PHE A 23 3.20 -0.44 -12.30
N ARG A 24 3.21 -0.19 -13.62
CA ARG A 24 3.40 1.16 -14.16
C ARG A 24 2.31 2.11 -13.71
N ALA A 25 1.05 1.68 -13.78
CA ALA A 25 -0.09 2.47 -13.30
C ALA A 25 0.03 2.82 -11.81
N ALA A 26 0.48 1.88 -10.95
CA ALA A 26 0.69 2.15 -9.53
C ALA A 26 1.77 3.23 -9.29
N ILE A 27 2.87 3.20 -10.05
CA ILE A 27 3.92 4.22 -10.00
C ILE A 27 3.37 5.59 -10.42
N GLU A 28 2.67 5.67 -11.55
CA GLU A 28 2.07 6.90 -12.09
C GLU A 28 1.01 7.49 -11.13
N GLN A 29 0.28 6.64 -10.44
CA GLN A 29 -0.72 7.02 -9.44
C GLN A 29 -0.12 7.47 -8.10
N GLY A 30 1.20 7.39 -7.93
CA GLY A 30 1.92 7.88 -6.75
C GLY A 30 1.81 6.96 -5.54
N ALA A 31 1.68 5.65 -5.74
CA ALA A 31 1.85 4.67 -4.68
C ALA A 31 3.24 4.78 -4.05
N ASP A 32 3.37 4.45 -2.76
CA ASP A 32 4.66 4.49 -2.06
C ASP A 32 5.40 3.15 -2.16
N MET A 33 4.67 2.07 -2.45
CA MET A 33 5.16 0.70 -2.56
C MET A 33 4.22 -0.09 -3.47
N VAL A 34 4.75 -1.02 -4.24
CA VAL A 34 3.97 -2.03 -4.97
C VAL A 34 4.12 -3.35 -4.23
N GLU A 35 3.00 -4.04 -4.09
CA GLU A 35 2.99 -5.43 -3.65
C GLU A 35 2.76 -6.33 -4.85
N LEU A 36 3.40 -7.50 -4.84
CA LEU A 36 3.27 -8.55 -5.84
C LEU A 36 3.39 -9.93 -5.21
N ASP A 37 2.71 -10.91 -5.81
CA ASP A 37 2.70 -12.30 -5.38
C ASP A 37 3.70 -13.13 -6.17
N VAL A 38 4.42 -14.04 -5.51
CA VAL A 38 5.41 -14.91 -6.16
C VAL A 38 5.10 -16.37 -5.89
N ARG A 39 5.03 -17.14 -7.00
CA ARG A 39 4.95 -18.61 -7.01
C ARG A 39 6.07 -19.20 -7.85
N TRP A 40 6.21 -20.51 -7.79
CA TRP A 40 7.27 -21.22 -8.50
C TRP A 40 6.70 -22.09 -9.60
N SER A 41 7.32 -22.00 -10.78
CA SER A 41 7.07 -22.88 -11.93
C SER A 41 7.60 -24.30 -11.67
N ALA A 42 7.27 -25.24 -12.54
CA ALA A 42 7.82 -26.62 -12.52
C ALA A 42 9.35 -26.66 -12.57
N GLU A 43 9.99 -25.66 -13.17
CA GLU A 43 11.45 -25.52 -13.29
C GLU A 43 12.07 -24.77 -12.11
N GLY A 44 11.24 -24.39 -11.11
CA GLY A 44 11.68 -23.59 -9.98
C GLY A 44 12.06 -22.16 -10.39
N ILE A 45 11.42 -21.59 -11.39
CA ILE A 45 11.53 -20.18 -11.76
C ILE A 45 10.41 -19.41 -11.05
N PRO A 46 10.71 -18.32 -10.32
CA PRO A 46 9.67 -17.54 -9.66
C PRO A 46 8.90 -16.72 -10.69
N VAL A 47 7.58 -16.92 -10.73
CA VAL A 47 6.62 -16.19 -11.56
C VAL A 47 5.71 -15.34 -10.71
N VAL A 48 5.25 -14.23 -11.27
CA VAL A 48 4.40 -13.28 -10.55
C VAL A 48 2.94 -13.67 -10.75
N MET A 49 2.36 -14.34 -9.75
CA MET A 49 1.02 -14.93 -9.79
C MET A 49 0.48 -15.14 -8.38
N HIS A 50 -0.79 -14.76 -8.15
CA HIS A 50 -1.40 -14.94 -6.83
C HIS A 50 -1.98 -16.34 -6.64
N ASP A 51 -2.78 -16.83 -7.61
CA ASP A 51 -3.49 -18.11 -7.48
C ASP A 51 -2.56 -19.30 -7.72
N PRO A 52 -2.86 -20.47 -7.16
CA PRO A 52 -2.09 -21.69 -7.43
C PRO A 52 -2.28 -22.24 -8.83
N ASP A 53 -3.24 -21.73 -9.58
CA ASP A 53 -3.54 -22.05 -10.97
C ASP A 53 -3.65 -20.75 -11.80
N VAL A 54 -3.61 -20.89 -13.14
CA VAL A 54 -3.53 -19.75 -14.06
C VAL A 54 -4.88 -19.30 -14.60
N GLU A 55 -5.98 -20.04 -14.35
CA GLU A 55 -7.25 -19.89 -15.04
C GLU A 55 -7.94 -18.54 -14.81
N ARG A 56 -7.84 -17.96 -13.60
CA ARG A 56 -8.57 -16.73 -13.27
C ARG A 56 -8.01 -15.51 -13.97
N THR A 57 -6.70 -15.45 -14.13
CA THR A 57 -6.00 -14.24 -14.61
C THR A 57 -5.25 -14.44 -15.91
N THR A 58 -5.48 -15.56 -16.61
CA THR A 58 -4.94 -15.82 -17.94
C THR A 58 -5.94 -16.56 -18.82
N ASP A 59 -5.62 -16.72 -20.09
CA ASP A 59 -6.34 -17.54 -21.06
C ASP A 59 -5.94 -19.03 -21.01
N GLY A 60 -5.02 -19.42 -20.13
CA GLY A 60 -4.53 -20.79 -20.00
C GLY A 60 -5.22 -21.61 -18.94
N LYS A 61 -4.69 -22.82 -18.71
CA LYS A 61 -5.14 -23.77 -17.69
C LYS A 61 -3.95 -24.49 -17.07
N GLY A 62 -4.08 -24.84 -15.80
CA GLY A 62 -3.11 -25.67 -15.10
C GLY A 62 -2.52 -25.00 -13.86
N ARG A 63 -1.90 -25.84 -13.04
CA ARG A 63 -1.24 -25.34 -11.82
C ARG A 63 0.06 -24.67 -12.13
N VAL A 64 0.33 -23.53 -11.50
CA VAL A 64 1.58 -22.79 -11.61
C VAL A 64 2.79 -23.71 -11.39
N ALA A 65 2.77 -24.56 -10.36
CA ALA A 65 3.85 -25.49 -10.05
C ALA A 65 4.03 -26.65 -11.06
N ALA A 66 3.11 -26.82 -12.00
CA ALA A 66 3.20 -27.85 -13.06
C ALA A 66 3.59 -27.27 -14.41
N LEU A 67 3.49 -25.97 -14.62
CA LEU A 67 3.81 -25.32 -15.90
C LEU A 67 5.29 -24.95 -15.96
N ARG A 68 5.87 -25.09 -17.16
CA ARG A 68 7.21 -24.64 -17.49
C ARG A 68 7.22 -23.17 -17.94
N LEU A 69 8.35 -22.51 -17.89
CA LEU A 69 8.46 -21.10 -18.28
C LEU A 69 7.97 -20.84 -19.72
N GLU A 70 8.26 -21.77 -20.65
CA GLU A 70 7.82 -21.65 -22.04
C GLU A 70 6.28 -21.63 -22.17
N GLU A 71 5.56 -22.35 -21.30
CA GLU A 71 4.11 -22.36 -21.27
C GLU A 71 3.57 -21.02 -20.72
N PHE A 72 4.19 -20.47 -19.66
CA PHE A 72 3.85 -19.10 -19.17
C PHE A 72 4.04 -18.03 -20.24
N ARG A 73 5.06 -18.16 -21.10
CA ARG A 73 5.33 -17.19 -22.17
C ARG A 73 4.25 -17.13 -23.25
N ARG A 74 3.37 -18.11 -23.31
CA ARG A 74 2.25 -18.16 -24.26
C ARG A 74 0.93 -17.66 -23.68
N LEU A 75 0.89 -17.40 -22.37
CA LEU A 75 -0.32 -16.94 -21.67
C LEU A 75 -0.54 -15.45 -21.85
N ASP A 76 -1.81 -15.08 -22.04
CA ASP A 76 -2.28 -13.72 -22.01
C ASP A 76 -2.87 -13.43 -20.62
N ALA A 77 -2.16 -12.62 -19.84
CA ALA A 77 -2.55 -12.22 -18.49
C ALA A 77 -3.37 -10.90 -18.45
N GLY A 78 -3.77 -10.38 -19.61
CA GLY A 78 -4.45 -9.09 -19.72
C GLY A 78 -5.88 -9.15 -20.23
N SER A 79 -6.18 -10.02 -21.20
CA SER A 79 -7.49 -10.06 -21.89
C SER A 79 -8.68 -10.37 -20.97
N TRP A 80 -8.47 -11.07 -19.86
CA TRP A 80 -9.50 -11.33 -18.85
C TRP A 80 -9.98 -10.05 -18.18
N PHE A 81 -9.12 -9.06 -18.04
CA PHE A 81 -9.44 -7.77 -17.42
C PHE A 81 -10.14 -6.85 -18.44
N SER A 82 -9.53 -6.68 -19.62
CA SER A 82 -10.10 -5.90 -20.72
C SER A 82 -9.32 -6.15 -22.02
N SER A 83 -9.99 -5.98 -23.16
CA SER A 83 -9.35 -6.13 -24.48
C SER A 83 -8.20 -5.14 -24.72
N GLY A 84 -8.17 -4.02 -23.99
CA GLY A 84 -7.08 -3.04 -24.06
C GLY A 84 -5.75 -3.55 -23.49
N PHE A 85 -5.77 -4.62 -22.70
CA PHE A 85 -4.58 -5.26 -22.11
C PHE A 85 -4.23 -6.60 -22.78
N ARG A 86 -4.83 -6.91 -23.93
CA ARG A 86 -4.53 -8.15 -24.64
C ARG A 86 -3.03 -8.28 -24.90
N GLY A 87 -2.49 -9.47 -24.57
CA GLY A 87 -1.08 -9.79 -24.75
C GLY A 87 -0.18 -9.34 -23.59
N GLU A 88 -0.71 -8.87 -22.47
CA GLU A 88 0.10 -8.70 -21.25
C GLU A 88 0.66 -10.04 -20.81
N PRO A 89 2.00 -10.17 -20.66
CA PRO A 89 2.62 -11.45 -20.31
C PRO A 89 2.52 -11.72 -18.80
N VAL A 90 2.57 -13.00 -18.43
CA VAL A 90 2.92 -13.39 -17.06
C VAL A 90 4.39 -13.06 -16.83
N LEU A 91 4.68 -12.26 -15.81
CA LEU A 91 6.05 -11.86 -15.48
C LEU A 91 6.77 -12.93 -14.65
N THR A 92 8.05 -13.08 -14.87
CA THR A 92 8.96 -13.68 -13.89
C THR A 92 9.33 -12.63 -12.84
N LEU A 93 9.80 -13.08 -11.66
CA LEU A 93 10.28 -12.15 -10.63
C LEU A 93 11.40 -11.23 -11.12
N PRO A 94 12.47 -11.72 -11.82
CA PRO A 94 13.50 -10.83 -12.37
C PRO A 94 12.95 -9.71 -13.28
N GLU A 95 11.94 -10.00 -14.11
CA GLU A 95 11.30 -8.99 -14.96
C GLU A 95 10.52 -7.96 -14.12
N ALA A 96 9.80 -8.40 -13.09
CA ALA A 96 9.11 -7.50 -12.17
C ALA A 96 10.11 -6.61 -11.40
N LEU A 97 11.22 -7.19 -10.92
CA LEU A 97 12.29 -6.44 -10.25
C LEU A 97 12.91 -5.37 -11.17
N ALA A 98 13.12 -5.69 -12.46
CA ALA A 98 13.63 -4.74 -13.44
C ALA A 98 12.67 -3.56 -13.70
N ILE A 99 11.36 -3.81 -13.67
CA ILE A 99 10.33 -2.78 -13.86
C ILE A 99 10.21 -1.87 -12.63
N LEU A 100 10.16 -2.46 -11.45
CA LEU A 100 9.84 -1.80 -10.18
C LEU A 100 11.07 -1.23 -9.48
N GLY A 101 12.17 -2.00 -9.43
CA GLY A 101 13.31 -1.76 -8.57
C GLY A 101 13.91 -0.34 -8.62
N PRO A 102 14.11 0.25 -9.79
CA PRO A 102 14.66 1.60 -9.87
C PRO A 102 13.67 2.72 -9.52
N ARG A 103 12.40 2.42 -9.33
CA ARG A 103 11.31 3.42 -9.31
C ARG A 103 10.51 3.45 -8.04
N ILE A 104 10.32 2.30 -7.36
CA ILE A 104 9.40 2.18 -6.24
C ILE A 104 9.82 1.03 -5.31
N ARG A 105 9.50 1.16 -4.03
CA ARG A 105 9.66 0.08 -3.05
C ARG A 105 8.75 -1.10 -3.37
N MET A 106 9.17 -2.29 -2.92
CA MET A 106 8.41 -3.52 -3.17
C MET A 106 8.11 -4.27 -1.89
N ASN A 107 6.91 -4.85 -1.84
CA ASN A 107 6.54 -5.94 -0.95
C ASN A 107 6.34 -7.20 -1.80
N ILE A 108 7.11 -8.24 -1.56
CA ILE A 108 7.00 -9.50 -2.28
C ILE A 108 6.29 -10.51 -1.38
N GLU A 109 5.05 -10.88 -1.73
CA GLU A 109 4.33 -11.93 -1.04
C GLU A 109 4.77 -13.30 -1.55
N LEU A 110 5.23 -14.14 -0.62
CA LEU A 110 5.65 -15.51 -0.88
C LEU A 110 4.50 -16.46 -0.67
N CYS A 111 3.97 -17.00 -1.75
CA CYS A 111 2.88 -17.98 -1.71
C CYS A 111 3.43 -19.38 -1.42
N ALA A 112 2.81 -20.05 -0.43
CA ALA A 112 3.32 -21.31 0.16
C ALA A 112 2.98 -22.55 -0.66
N ASP A 113 3.57 -22.72 -1.83
CA ASP A 113 3.38 -23.95 -2.65
C ASP A 113 4.65 -24.78 -2.78
N VAL A 114 5.72 -24.41 -2.06
CA VAL A 114 7.05 -24.99 -2.30
C VAL A 114 7.63 -25.65 -1.05
N GLN A 115 8.06 -26.85 -1.23
CA GLN A 115 8.84 -27.63 -0.27
C GLN A 115 10.17 -28.04 -0.89
N PRO A 116 11.29 -27.94 -0.22
CA PRO A 116 11.48 -27.35 1.13
C PRO A 116 11.71 -25.83 1.08
N PRO A 117 11.27 -25.08 2.13
CA PRO A 117 11.39 -23.61 2.21
C PRO A 117 12.81 -23.06 2.03
N GLU A 118 13.83 -23.79 2.47
CA GLU A 118 15.24 -23.38 2.45
C GLU A 118 15.77 -23.23 1.01
N ARG A 119 15.44 -24.17 0.13
CA ARG A 119 15.85 -24.10 -1.30
C ARG A 119 15.24 -22.91 -2.00
N PHE A 120 14.01 -22.59 -1.61
CA PHE A 120 13.29 -21.43 -2.07
C PHE A 120 13.98 -20.14 -1.60
N ALA A 121 14.27 -20.02 -0.31
CA ALA A 121 14.86 -18.82 0.30
C ALA A 121 16.21 -18.47 -0.38
N ALA A 122 17.12 -19.42 -0.48
CA ALA A 122 18.44 -19.22 -1.08
C ALA A 122 18.36 -18.76 -2.55
N ARG A 123 17.44 -19.33 -3.34
CA ARG A 123 17.27 -18.94 -4.76
C ARG A 123 16.66 -17.55 -4.89
N LEU A 124 15.64 -17.25 -4.09
CA LEU A 124 14.97 -15.95 -4.07
C LEU A 124 15.95 -14.84 -3.74
N MET A 125 16.75 -15.03 -2.68
CA MET A 125 17.70 -14.01 -2.24
C MET A 125 18.78 -13.74 -3.28
N ARG A 126 19.31 -14.78 -3.94
CA ARG A 126 20.24 -14.57 -5.06
C ARG A 126 19.65 -13.72 -6.18
N LEU A 127 18.39 -13.97 -6.58
CA LEU A 127 17.72 -13.17 -7.62
C LEU A 127 17.56 -11.70 -7.21
N VAL A 128 17.27 -11.45 -5.92
CA VAL A 128 17.15 -10.09 -5.39
C VAL A 128 18.51 -9.39 -5.31
N GLU A 129 19.55 -10.08 -4.90
CA GLU A 129 20.93 -9.56 -4.89
C GLU A 129 21.42 -9.22 -6.31
N ASP A 130 21.20 -10.11 -7.26
CA ASP A 130 21.57 -9.93 -8.68
C ASP A 130 20.86 -8.71 -9.30
N ALA A 131 19.65 -8.39 -8.85
CA ALA A 131 18.88 -7.24 -9.31
C ALA A 131 19.45 -5.89 -8.86
N ARG A 132 20.36 -5.86 -7.89
CA ARG A 132 21.05 -4.64 -7.38
C ARG A 132 20.10 -3.50 -7.08
N LEU A 133 19.04 -3.79 -6.34
CA LEU A 133 17.99 -2.83 -6.01
C LEU A 133 18.49 -1.71 -5.11
N PRO A 134 18.02 -0.46 -5.27
CA PRO A 134 18.37 0.66 -4.38
C PRO A 134 17.92 0.45 -2.93
N GLU A 135 16.80 -0.27 -2.73
CA GLU A 135 16.26 -0.66 -1.43
C GLU A 135 15.85 -2.13 -1.47
N ALA A 136 16.24 -2.89 -0.46
CA ALA A 136 15.84 -4.29 -0.33
C ALA A 136 14.32 -4.42 -0.17
N PRO A 137 13.67 -5.37 -0.87
CA PRO A 137 12.24 -5.58 -0.76
C PRO A 137 11.84 -6.06 0.65
N LEU A 138 10.59 -5.79 1.03
CA LEU A 138 9.95 -6.39 2.18
C LEU A 138 9.29 -7.70 1.74
N PHE A 139 9.64 -8.82 2.38
CA PHE A 139 9.04 -10.12 2.08
C PHE A 139 7.88 -10.41 3.02
N SER A 140 6.73 -10.79 2.48
CA SER A 140 5.59 -11.16 3.30
C SER A 140 5.09 -12.56 2.97
N SER A 141 4.46 -13.23 3.93
CA SER A 141 3.82 -14.53 3.74
C SER A 141 2.82 -14.84 4.84
N PHE A 142 1.80 -15.64 4.50
CA PHE A 142 0.95 -16.33 5.48
C PHE A 142 1.66 -17.53 6.10
N ASP A 143 2.63 -18.10 5.41
CA ASP A 143 3.48 -19.16 5.94
C ASP A 143 4.70 -18.56 6.64
N PHE A 144 4.66 -18.53 7.97
CA PHE A 144 5.74 -18.01 8.78
C PHE A 144 7.01 -18.85 8.74
N SER A 145 6.94 -20.12 8.25
CA SER A 145 8.11 -20.95 8.07
C SER A 145 8.97 -20.49 6.89
N LEU A 146 8.34 -19.98 5.81
CA LEU A 146 9.05 -19.35 4.69
C LEU A 146 9.80 -18.10 5.14
N LEU A 147 9.17 -17.25 5.95
CA LEU A 147 9.82 -16.06 6.50
C LEU A 147 10.97 -16.40 7.45
N ALA A 148 10.81 -17.44 8.27
CA ALA A 148 11.87 -17.93 9.13
C ALA A 148 13.05 -18.49 8.34
N ALA A 149 12.80 -19.24 7.26
CA ALA A 149 13.83 -19.76 6.36
C ALA A 149 14.59 -18.63 5.66
N LEU A 150 13.89 -17.58 5.21
CA LEU A 150 14.55 -16.39 4.66
C LEU A 150 15.50 -15.72 5.65
N ARG A 151 15.07 -15.57 6.89
CA ARG A 151 15.89 -14.96 7.97
C ARG A 151 17.06 -15.85 8.37
N ALA A 152 16.90 -17.17 8.32
CA ALA A 152 17.99 -18.10 8.58
C ALA A 152 19.07 -18.06 7.50
N GLU A 153 18.66 -17.91 6.24
CA GLU A 153 19.57 -17.77 5.08
C GLU A 153 20.23 -16.39 5.01
N HIS A 154 19.44 -15.33 5.28
CA HIS A 154 19.88 -13.93 5.24
C HIS A 154 19.37 -13.16 6.48
N ALA A 155 20.26 -12.93 7.43
CA ALA A 155 19.94 -12.25 8.70
C ALA A 155 19.32 -10.85 8.52
N GLU A 156 19.68 -10.16 7.42
CA GLU A 156 19.18 -8.81 7.10
C GLU A 156 17.89 -8.82 6.24
N ALA A 157 17.32 -9.99 5.91
CA ALA A 157 16.09 -10.05 5.13
C ALA A 157 14.95 -9.34 5.87
N ARG A 158 14.32 -8.38 5.20
CA ARG A 158 13.17 -7.63 5.73
C ARG A 158 11.92 -8.46 5.58
N ILE A 159 11.28 -8.83 6.67
CA ILE A 159 10.14 -9.74 6.67
C ILE A 159 8.92 -9.15 7.38
N ALA A 160 7.73 -9.58 6.94
CA ALA A 160 6.44 -9.16 7.49
C ALA A 160 5.42 -10.31 7.43
N PRO A 161 5.01 -10.90 8.55
CA PRO A 161 3.97 -11.93 8.58
C PRO A 161 2.59 -11.37 8.24
N LEU A 162 1.88 -12.07 7.33
CA LEU A 162 0.47 -11.86 6.99
C LEU A 162 -0.42 -12.72 7.87
N PHE A 163 -1.51 -12.17 8.40
CA PHE A 163 -2.44 -12.97 9.22
C PHE A 163 -3.89 -12.53 9.13
N ARG A 164 -4.80 -13.54 9.20
CA ARG A 164 -6.26 -13.41 9.12
C ARG A 164 -6.95 -13.51 10.48
N ALA A 165 -6.19 -13.85 11.55
CA ALA A 165 -6.68 -13.97 12.92
C ALA A 165 -5.63 -13.46 13.91
N ALA A 166 -6.07 -12.75 14.96
CA ALA A 166 -5.20 -12.21 16.01
C ALA A 166 -5.30 -13.04 17.30
N THR A 167 -5.32 -14.37 17.16
CA THR A 167 -5.35 -15.29 18.31
C THR A 167 -4.01 -15.27 19.07
N PRO A 168 -4.00 -15.63 20.38
CA PRO A 168 -2.77 -15.61 21.16
C PRO A 168 -1.60 -16.42 20.54
N PRO A 169 -1.81 -17.64 19.97
CA PRO A 169 -0.74 -18.36 19.28
C PRO A 169 -0.19 -17.61 18.06
N VAL A 170 -1.06 -17.05 17.21
CA VAL A 170 -0.66 -16.29 16.04
C VAL A 170 0.16 -15.05 16.46
N LEU A 171 -0.35 -14.26 17.40
CA LEU A 171 0.32 -13.05 17.86
C LEU A 171 1.67 -13.37 18.53
N ARG A 172 1.80 -14.47 19.25
CA ARG A 172 3.09 -14.91 19.79
C ARG A 172 4.10 -15.12 18.66
N ARG A 173 3.74 -15.87 17.62
CA ARG A 173 4.62 -16.10 16.46
C ARG A 173 4.99 -14.81 15.75
N VAL A 174 4.02 -13.91 15.51
CA VAL A 174 4.26 -12.59 14.90
C VAL A 174 5.31 -11.80 15.70
N LEU A 175 5.18 -11.78 17.04
CA LEU A 175 6.04 -10.98 17.93
C LEU A 175 7.46 -11.56 18.07
N THR A 176 7.63 -12.88 17.87
CA THR A 176 8.94 -13.56 18.04
C THR A 176 9.69 -13.79 16.72
N LEU A 177 9.07 -13.46 15.57
CA LEU A 177 9.67 -13.72 14.25
C LEU A 177 10.84 -12.78 13.91
N GLY A 178 11.03 -11.70 14.65
CA GLY A 178 12.03 -10.66 14.34
C GLY A 178 11.68 -9.86 13.09
N ALA A 179 10.39 -9.70 12.78
CA ALA A 179 9.90 -9.01 11.61
C ALA A 179 10.06 -7.47 11.72
N GLU A 180 10.09 -6.78 10.58
CA GLU A 180 10.07 -5.31 10.50
C GLU A 180 8.64 -4.76 10.57
N ALA A 181 7.69 -5.50 9.99
CA ALA A 181 6.29 -5.10 9.95
C ALA A 181 5.37 -6.31 10.22
N ALA A 182 4.10 -6.03 10.47
CA ALA A 182 3.04 -7.00 10.61
C ALA A 182 1.88 -6.61 9.67
N HIS A 183 1.36 -7.58 8.94
CA HIS A 183 0.31 -7.37 7.94
C HIS A 183 -1.01 -8.02 8.37
N PRO A 184 -1.78 -7.39 9.28
CA PRO A 184 -3.09 -7.86 9.70
C PRO A 184 -4.15 -7.60 8.63
N ARG A 185 -5.13 -8.50 8.52
CA ARG A 185 -6.36 -8.20 7.80
C ARG A 185 -7.06 -6.98 8.44
N ARG A 186 -7.57 -6.04 7.62
CA ARG A 186 -8.04 -4.71 8.06
C ARG A 186 -8.98 -4.71 9.28
N HIS A 187 -9.93 -5.66 9.34
CA HIS A 187 -10.89 -5.74 10.45
C HIS A 187 -10.29 -6.17 11.79
N LEU A 188 -9.09 -6.74 11.80
CA LEU A 188 -8.37 -7.07 13.03
C LEU A 188 -7.74 -5.85 13.69
N VAL A 189 -7.56 -4.76 12.93
CA VAL A 189 -6.86 -3.56 13.41
C VAL A 189 -7.76 -2.80 14.38
N THR A 190 -7.46 -2.96 15.65
CA THR A 190 -8.04 -2.24 16.78
C THR A 190 -6.97 -1.38 17.45
N PRO A 191 -7.34 -0.36 18.25
CA PRO A 191 -6.34 0.38 19.04
C PRO A 191 -5.48 -0.50 19.93
N GLY A 192 -6.05 -1.59 20.49
CA GLY A 192 -5.31 -2.54 21.34
C GLY A 192 -4.28 -3.35 20.57
N LEU A 193 -4.64 -3.89 19.40
CA LEU A 193 -3.71 -4.63 18.55
C LEU A 193 -2.59 -3.71 18.04
N LEU A 194 -2.95 -2.50 17.59
CA LEU A 194 -1.98 -1.53 17.07
C LEU A 194 -0.94 -1.14 18.13
N ARG A 195 -1.38 -0.79 19.34
CA ARG A 195 -0.45 -0.50 20.46
C ARG A 195 0.46 -1.69 20.77
N ARG A 196 -0.05 -2.93 20.74
CA ARG A 196 0.73 -4.13 21.01
C ARG A 196 1.82 -4.36 19.95
N LEU A 197 1.49 -4.21 18.68
CA LEU A 197 2.44 -4.37 17.57
C LEU A 197 3.48 -3.24 17.54
N HIS A 198 3.05 -1.99 17.68
CA HIS A 198 3.96 -0.84 17.78
C HIS A 198 4.86 -0.94 19.02
N GLY A 199 4.33 -1.37 20.16
CA GLY A 199 5.12 -1.60 21.38
C GLY A 199 6.20 -2.67 21.24
N ALA A 200 6.06 -3.56 20.25
CA ALA A 200 7.07 -4.54 19.85
C ALA A 200 7.99 -4.04 18.71
N GLY A 201 7.89 -2.78 18.32
CA GLY A 201 8.68 -2.18 17.23
C GLY A 201 8.22 -2.52 15.81
N LEU A 202 7.08 -3.17 15.64
CA LEU A 202 6.55 -3.58 14.35
C LEU A 202 5.75 -2.45 13.70
N ARG A 203 6.01 -2.15 12.42
CA ARG A 203 5.09 -1.36 11.60
C ARG A 203 3.84 -2.18 11.28
N VAL A 204 2.71 -1.52 11.08
CA VAL A 204 1.44 -2.18 10.81
C VAL A 204 0.89 -1.74 9.45
N HIS A 205 0.82 -2.68 8.50
CA HIS A 205 0.23 -2.46 7.19
C HIS A 205 -1.03 -3.31 7.01
N ALA A 206 -2.19 -2.66 6.95
CA ALA A 206 -3.49 -3.35 6.90
C ALA A 206 -3.92 -3.68 5.46
N TRP A 207 -4.49 -4.88 5.22
CA TRP A 207 -4.92 -5.38 3.90
C TRP A 207 -6.34 -5.94 3.89
N THR A 208 -7.10 -5.97 2.79
CA THR A 208 -7.02 -5.06 1.67
C THR A 208 -8.06 -3.97 1.89
N VAL A 209 -7.70 -2.71 1.67
CA VAL A 209 -8.48 -1.54 2.03
C VAL A 209 -8.88 -0.78 0.77
N ASN A 210 -10.10 -1.01 0.28
CA ASN A 210 -10.59 -0.44 -0.98
C ASN A 210 -11.65 0.64 -0.80
N ASP A 211 -12.25 0.74 0.39
CA ASP A 211 -13.25 1.76 0.67
C ASP A 211 -12.71 2.93 1.51
N SER A 212 -13.19 4.13 1.18
CA SER A 212 -12.70 5.36 1.80
C SER A 212 -13.05 5.50 3.30
N PRO A 213 -14.23 5.07 3.80
CA PRO A 213 -14.54 5.06 5.22
C PRO A 213 -13.56 4.24 6.05
N GLU A 214 -13.28 3.02 5.63
CA GLU A 214 -12.34 2.13 6.31
C GLU A 214 -10.90 2.66 6.25
N ALA A 215 -10.48 3.16 5.08
CA ALA A 215 -9.17 3.79 4.94
C ALA A 215 -9.00 4.98 5.91
N ARG A 216 -10.00 5.87 6.01
CA ARG A 216 -10.00 6.97 6.99
C ARG A 216 -9.90 6.47 8.43
N ARG A 217 -10.67 5.43 8.77
CA ARG A 217 -10.64 4.82 10.11
C ARG A 217 -9.23 4.35 10.46
N LEU A 218 -8.61 3.59 9.57
CA LEU A 218 -7.27 3.02 9.78
C LEU A 218 -6.19 4.09 9.84
N LEU A 219 -6.21 5.07 8.92
CA LEU A 219 -5.27 6.19 8.91
C LEU A 219 -5.35 7.00 10.22
N ARG A 220 -6.56 7.26 10.72
CA ARG A 220 -6.76 7.96 12.01
C ARG A 220 -6.35 7.13 13.22
N LEU A 221 -6.43 5.81 13.14
CA LEU A 221 -5.91 4.92 14.18
C LEU A 221 -4.38 4.94 14.23
N GLY A 222 -3.71 5.34 13.15
CA GLY A 222 -2.26 5.43 13.07
C GLY A 222 -1.59 4.17 12.54
N VAL A 223 -2.21 3.45 11.58
CA VAL A 223 -1.50 2.39 10.84
C VAL A 223 -0.37 2.98 10.02
N ASP A 224 0.69 2.23 9.81
CA ASP A 224 1.88 2.67 9.06
C ASP A 224 1.72 2.50 7.54
N GLY A 225 0.71 1.73 7.10
CA GLY A 225 0.36 1.57 5.69
C GLY A 225 -0.94 0.81 5.47
N ILE A 226 -1.44 0.92 4.26
CA ILE A 226 -2.61 0.16 3.77
C ILE A 226 -2.32 -0.42 2.39
N PHE A 227 -2.67 -1.69 2.18
CA PHE A 227 -2.71 -2.33 0.87
C PHE A 227 -4.05 -2.01 0.20
N THR A 228 -4.03 -1.65 -1.08
CA THR A 228 -5.22 -1.27 -1.82
C THR A 228 -5.13 -1.58 -3.30
N ASP A 229 -6.26 -1.96 -3.89
CA ASP A 229 -6.41 -2.11 -5.35
C ASP A 229 -6.58 -0.75 -6.06
N HIS A 230 -6.87 0.33 -5.28
CA HIS A 230 -7.15 1.68 -5.77
C HIS A 230 -6.11 2.71 -5.30
N PRO A 231 -4.83 2.62 -5.69
CA PRO A 231 -3.77 3.48 -5.13
C PRO A 231 -4.03 4.97 -5.33
N LEU A 232 -4.47 5.43 -6.50
CA LEU A 232 -4.78 6.85 -6.75
C LEU A 232 -5.81 7.41 -5.76
N ARG A 233 -6.89 6.65 -5.52
CA ARG A 233 -7.93 7.03 -4.55
C ARG A 233 -7.36 7.20 -3.16
N MET A 234 -6.52 6.26 -2.72
CA MET A 234 -5.96 6.27 -1.36
C MET A 234 -4.86 7.30 -1.18
N VAL A 235 -4.07 7.59 -2.21
CA VAL A 235 -3.10 8.70 -2.21
C VAL A 235 -3.81 10.04 -2.02
N ARG A 236 -4.89 10.28 -2.78
CA ARG A 236 -5.71 11.49 -2.63
C ARG A 236 -6.38 11.58 -1.26
N LEU A 237 -6.93 10.47 -0.78
CA LEU A 237 -7.57 10.40 0.55
C LEU A 237 -6.57 10.73 1.67
N ARG A 238 -5.38 10.13 1.64
CA ARG A 238 -4.32 10.38 2.60
C ARG A 238 -3.92 11.87 2.63
N ALA A 239 -3.80 12.50 1.47
CA ALA A 239 -3.48 13.92 1.38
C ALA A 239 -4.57 14.79 2.03
N LEU A 240 -5.85 14.49 1.78
CA LEU A 240 -6.98 15.17 2.42
C LEU A 240 -7.00 15.00 3.94
N GLU A 241 -6.77 13.78 4.45
CA GLU A 241 -6.72 13.54 5.90
C GLU A 241 -5.53 14.26 6.56
N ALA A 242 -4.41 14.40 5.89
CA ALA A 242 -3.25 15.14 6.38
C ALA A 242 -3.50 16.67 6.43
N ALA A 243 -4.31 17.23 5.55
CA ALA A 243 -4.65 18.66 5.51
C ALA A 243 -5.67 19.07 6.57
N ARG A 244 -6.56 18.16 6.99
CA ARG A 244 -7.68 18.44 7.93
C ARG A 244 -7.30 19.09 9.26
N PRO A 245 -6.21 18.73 9.95
CA PRO A 245 -5.82 19.39 11.20
C PRO A 245 -5.50 20.88 11.01
N ALA A 246 -4.81 21.22 9.92
CA ALA A 246 -4.47 22.60 9.59
C ALA A 246 -5.72 23.43 9.24
N GLU A 247 -6.66 22.85 8.49
CA GLU A 247 -7.93 23.50 8.16
C GLU A 247 -8.79 23.75 9.42
N ARG A 248 -8.86 22.79 10.34
CA ARG A 248 -9.54 22.95 11.64
C ARG A 248 -8.90 24.06 12.47
N ALA A 249 -7.58 24.04 12.62
CA ALA A 249 -6.86 25.07 13.35
C ALA A 249 -7.08 26.47 12.74
N ARG A 250 -7.10 26.58 11.41
CA ARG A 250 -7.38 27.82 10.70
C ARG A 250 -8.84 28.30 10.91
N ALA A 251 -9.81 27.40 10.86
CA ALA A 251 -11.22 27.71 11.12
C ALA A 251 -11.43 28.18 12.57
N GLU A 252 -10.81 27.51 13.54
CA GLU A 252 -10.87 27.92 14.95
C GLU A 252 -10.20 29.28 15.19
N ALA A 253 -9.07 29.55 14.53
CA ALA A 253 -8.40 30.86 14.61
C ALA A 253 -9.27 31.98 14.03
N LEU A 254 -9.94 31.73 12.90
CA LEU A 254 -10.89 32.68 12.30
C LEU A 254 -12.12 32.90 13.17
N SER A 255 -12.62 31.88 13.86
CA SER A 255 -13.77 32.02 14.77
C SER A 255 -13.43 32.76 16.06
N ARG A 256 -12.17 32.75 16.48
CA ARG A 256 -11.67 33.49 17.67
C ARG A 256 -11.20 34.89 17.34
N ALA A 257 -11.07 35.27 16.07
CA ALA A 257 -10.73 36.63 15.69
C ALA A 257 -11.85 37.59 16.15
N PRO A 258 -11.54 38.67 16.91
CA PRO A 258 -12.56 39.62 17.33
C PRO A 258 -13.20 40.24 16.11
N SER A 259 -14.53 40.21 16.06
CA SER A 259 -15.31 40.93 15.04
C SER A 259 -14.81 42.38 15.00
N ALA A 260 -14.24 42.77 13.87
CA ALA A 260 -13.83 44.18 13.69
C ALA A 260 -15.06 45.04 13.94
N ALA A 261 -15.06 45.74 15.08
CA ALA A 261 -16.13 46.61 15.50
C ALA A 261 -16.55 47.51 14.33
N ARG A 262 -17.80 47.42 13.92
CA ARG A 262 -18.39 48.39 12.98
C ARG A 262 -18.11 49.78 13.51
N ARG A 263 -17.23 50.54 12.87
CA ARG A 263 -17.09 51.97 13.13
C ARG A 263 -18.47 52.60 12.98
N PRO A 264 -18.98 53.32 14.00
CA PRO A 264 -20.23 54.03 13.83
C PRO A 264 -20.05 55.08 12.71
N ALA A 265 -20.98 55.08 11.77
CA ALA A 265 -21.01 56.06 10.70
C ALA A 265 -21.13 57.46 11.32
N ALA A 266 -20.16 58.33 11.02
CA ALA A 266 -20.18 59.72 11.41
C ALA A 266 -21.44 60.38 10.82
N GLY A 267 -22.37 60.79 11.68
CA GLY A 267 -23.57 61.53 11.30
C GLY A 267 -23.25 62.87 10.66
N PRO A 268 -24.11 63.43 9.80
CA PRO A 268 -23.84 64.68 9.07
C PRO A 268 -23.83 65.88 10.06
N ARG A 269 -22.75 66.63 10.05
CA ARG A 269 -22.63 67.90 10.80
C ARG A 269 -23.67 68.89 10.30
N GLY A 270 -24.61 69.30 11.20
CA GLY A 270 -25.60 70.36 10.96
C GLY A 270 -24.93 71.69 10.70
N ARG A 271 -25.28 72.30 9.56
CA ARG A 271 -24.90 73.70 9.23
C ARG A 271 -25.71 74.66 10.09
N GLY A 272 -25.00 75.42 10.93
CA GLY A 272 -25.58 76.49 11.79
C GLY A 272 -26.16 77.65 10.97
N GLY A 273 -27.34 78.04 11.35
CA GLY A 273 -28.11 79.15 10.77
C GLY A 273 -27.45 80.51 11.03
N ARG A 274 -27.38 81.33 10.01
CA ARG A 274 -26.98 82.77 10.10
C ARG A 274 -28.17 83.61 10.60
N GLY A 275 -27.92 84.35 11.70
CA GLY A 275 -28.85 85.33 12.25
C GLY A 275 -29.02 86.51 11.30
N ARG A 276 -30.27 86.94 11.18
CA ARG A 276 -30.69 88.20 10.51
C ARG A 276 -30.50 89.37 11.47
N ARG A 277 -29.75 90.35 11.04
CA ARG A 277 -29.76 91.73 11.63
C ARG A 277 -31.03 92.45 11.19
N ARG A 278 -31.68 93.06 12.11
CA ARG A 278 -32.66 94.20 11.85
C ARG A 278 -31.90 95.49 11.84
N VAL A 279 -32.24 96.34 10.85
CA VAL A 279 -31.93 97.77 10.84
C VAL A 279 -33.29 98.52 10.85
N THR A 280 -33.39 99.46 11.67
CA THR A 280 -34.46 100.49 11.75
C THR A 280 -34.48 101.34 10.59
#